data_41ab99dfe5fc23a64ff1643578e44b25
#
_entry.id   41ab99dfe5fc23a64ff1643578e44b25
#
_cell.length_a   1.000
_cell.length_b   1.000
_cell.length_c   1.000
_cell.angle_alpha   90.00
_cell.angle_beta   90.00
_cell.angle_gamma   90.00
#
_symmetry.space_group_name_H-M   'P 1'
#
loop_
_entity.id
_entity.type
_entity.pdbx_description
1 polymer ?
#
loop_
_entity_poly.entity_id
_entity_poly.type
_entity_poly.pdbx_seq_one_letter_code
_entity_poly.pdbx_strand_id
1 'polypeptide(L)'
;LIGTGLRVGEATGLRWCDIDLEEGIINVTHTLVYYDHRTEGSKRGCYFNINSTKTPAGKRQVPMLDFVKEAFIMEKERQEFLDIHCETTVDGYTDFIFLNRFGQPHHQATLNKTIKRIIRDCNDEELLKNENAAVLLPNFSCHSLRHTFTTRMCEAGVNVKVIQDTLGHKDISTTLNIYTDVTKELRKSEFAGLDAYFKSEYQKVSNA
;
A
#
# COMPACT_ATOMS: atom_id res chain seq x y z
N LEU A 1 -1.20 -3.63 0.46
CA LEU A 1 -1.17 -2.29 -0.16
C LEU A 1 -1.97 -1.28 0.68
N ILE A 2 -3.23 -1.59 1.01
CA ILE A 2 -4.11 -0.69 1.77
C ILE A 2 -3.67 -0.52 3.24
N GLY A 3 -2.93 -1.47 3.80
CA GLY A 3 -2.43 -1.42 5.19
C GLY A 3 -0.95 -1.07 5.32
N THR A 4 -0.23 -0.91 4.18
CA THR A 4 1.23 -0.71 4.20
C THR A 4 1.71 0.45 3.34
N GLY A 5 0.87 0.93 2.43
CA GLY A 5 1.24 1.95 1.45
C GLY A 5 2.37 1.54 0.49
N LEU A 6 2.74 0.27 0.41
CA LEU A 6 3.76 -0.21 -0.51
C LEU A 6 3.35 0.02 -1.98
N ARG A 7 4.35 0.25 -2.84
CA ARG A 7 4.12 0.17 -4.29
C ARG A 7 3.84 -1.28 -4.67
N VAL A 8 3.05 -1.49 -5.72
CA VAL A 8 2.68 -2.86 -6.12
C VAL A 8 3.89 -3.76 -6.39
N GLY A 9 4.93 -3.24 -7.06
CA GLY A 9 6.14 -4.00 -7.30
C GLY A 9 7.00 -4.25 -6.05
N GLU A 10 6.95 -3.36 -5.05
CA GLU A 10 7.53 -3.59 -3.73
C GLU A 10 6.79 -4.72 -3.02
N ALA A 11 5.45 -4.67 -3.00
CA ALA A 11 4.63 -5.69 -2.36
C ALA A 11 4.78 -7.07 -3.03
N THR A 12 4.71 -7.14 -4.37
CA THR A 12 4.86 -8.41 -5.09
C THR A 12 6.28 -8.98 -5.04
N GLY A 13 7.27 -8.13 -4.76
CA GLY A 13 8.66 -8.53 -4.58
C GLY A 13 9.03 -8.93 -3.15
N LEU A 14 8.13 -8.80 -2.16
CA LEU A 14 8.42 -9.19 -0.78
C LEU A 14 8.73 -10.67 -0.66
N ARG A 15 9.73 -10.96 0.16
CA ARG A 15 10.16 -12.32 0.53
C ARG A 15 9.96 -12.52 2.02
N TRP A 16 9.89 -13.76 2.48
CA TRP A 16 9.76 -14.03 3.90
C TRP A 16 10.90 -13.46 4.74
N CYS A 17 12.13 -13.43 4.21
CA CYS A 17 13.28 -12.80 4.90
C CYS A 17 13.19 -11.25 4.99
N ASP A 18 12.28 -10.61 4.26
CA ASP A 18 12.06 -9.16 4.34
C ASP A 18 11.03 -8.81 5.44
N ILE A 19 10.41 -9.81 6.07
CA ILE A 19 9.34 -9.66 7.07
C ILE A 19 9.86 -10.04 8.45
N ASP A 20 9.85 -9.08 9.36
CA ASP A 20 10.09 -9.31 10.78
C ASP A 20 8.75 -9.32 11.52
N LEU A 21 8.26 -10.52 11.83
CA LEU A 21 6.99 -10.68 12.55
C LEU A 21 7.13 -10.41 14.06
N GLU A 22 8.31 -10.49 14.64
CA GLU A 22 8.51 -10.18 16.05
C GLU A 22 8.43 -8.67 16.27
N GLU A 23 9.25 -7.91 15.55
CA GLU A 23 9.30 -6.45 15.60
C GLU A 23 8.13 -5.77 14.85
N GLY A 24 7.39 -6.51 14.02
CA GLY A 24 6.30 -5.96 13.22
C GLY A 24 6.79 -5.02 12.11
N ILE A 25 7.86 -5.38 11.42
CA ILE A 25 8.52 -4.53 10.42
C ILE A 25 8.61 -5.21 9.05
N ILE A 26 8.34 -4.45 8.00
CA ILE A 26 8.58 -4.82 6.59
C ILE A 26 9.82 -4.07 6.10
N ASN A 27 10.85 -4.80 5.68
CA ASN A 27 12.06 -4.24 5.09
C ASN A 27 11.90 -4.10 3.57
N VAL A 28 11.72 -2.88 3.08
CA VAL A 28 11.59 -2.60 1.66
C VAL A 28 12.95 -2.26 1.08
N THR A 29 13.52 -3.16 0.31
CA THR A 29 14.88 -3.03 -0.24
C THR A 29 14.94 -3.10 -1.76
N HIS A 30 13.89 -3.59 -2.40
CA HIS A 30 13.84 -3.84 -3.84
C HIS A 30 12.41 -3.77 -4.39
N THR A 31 12.30 -3.86 -5.70
CA THR A 31 11.03 -3.85 -6.43
C THR A 31 11.06 -4.91 -7.51
N LEU A 32 10.06 -5.76 -7.56
CA LEU A 32 9.84 -6.71 -8.64
C LEU A 32 9.14 -6.01 -9.80
N VAL A 33 9.70 -6.13 -10.99
CA VAL A 33 9.13 -5.58 -12.23
C VAL A 33 8.92 -6.71 -13.23
N TYR A 34 7.79 -6.68 -13.92
CA TYR A 34 7.49 -7.61 -14.99
C TYR A 34 7.53 -6.86 -16.33
N TYR A 35 8.41 -7.30 -17.21
CA TYR A 35 8.53 -6.76 -18.56
C TYR A 35 7.78 -7.63 -19.55
N ASP A 36 6.92 -7.02 -20.34
CA ASP A 36 6.19 -7.66 -21.44
C ASP A 36 6.77 -7.15 -22.78
N HIS A 37 7.63 -7.94 -23.38
CA HIS A 37 8.27 -7.64 -24.68
C HIS A 37 7.65 -8.41 -25.83
N ARG A 38 6.33 -8.59 -25.85
CA ARG A 38 5.60 -9.25 -26.96
C ARG A 38 5.46 -8.38 -28.21
N THR A 39 6.05 -7.19 -28.24
CA THR A 39 6.11 -6.35 -29.45
C THR A 39 7.03 -6.93 -30.48
N GLU A 40 6.64 -6.84 -31.76
CA GLU A 40 7.30 -7.40 -32.93
C GLU A 40 8.83 -7.18 -32.97
N GLY A 41 9.59 -8.25 -33.16
CA GLY A 41 11.04 -8.24 -33.32
C GLY A 41 11.89 -8.46 -32.08
N SER A 42 11.31 -8.50 -30.88
CA SER A 42 12.07 -8.83 -29.67
C SER A 42 12.18 -10.33 -29.44
N LYS A 43 13.42 -10.84 -29.43
CA LYS A 43 13.72 -12.23 -29.02
C LYS A 43 13.53 -12.49 -27.52
N ARG A 44 13.27 -11.43 -26.72
CA ARG A 44 13.06 -11.51 -25.28
C ARG A 44 11.57 -11.56 -25.02
N GLY A 45 11.08 -12.71 -24.55
CA GLY A 45 9.70 -12.86 -24.07
C GLY A 45 9.45 -12.06 -22.77
N CYS A 46 8.33 -12.33 -22.13
CA CYS A 46 8.01 -11.75 -20.84
C CYS A 46 8.94 -12.30 -19.74
N TYR A 47 9.44 -11.44 -18.87
CA TYR A 47 10.30 -11.85 -17.76
C TYR A 47 10.18 -10.93 -16.54
N PHE A 48 10.49 -11.48 -15.37
CA PHE A 48 10.67 -10.72 -14.16
C PHE A 48 12.09 -10.17 -14.05
N ASN A 49 12.23 -9.04 -13.36
CA ASN A 49 13.50 -8.42 -13.02
C ASN A 49 13.41 -7.77 -11.64
N ILE A 50 14.48 -7.83 -10.86
CA ILE A 50 14.58 -7.10 -9.60
C ILE A 50 15.31 -5.79 -9.84
N ASN A 51 14.63 -4.69 -9.55
CA ASN A 51 15.26 -3.39 -9.44
C ASN A 51 15.59 -3.12 -7.98
N SER A 52 16.89 -3.07 -7.66
CA SER A 52 17.32 -2.55 -6.36
C SER A 52 16.93 -1.07 -6.28
N THR A 53 16.56 -0.61 -5.10
CA THR A 53 16.28 0.81 -4.89
C THR A 53 17.56 1.61 -5.10
N LYS A 54 17.61 2.40 -6.17
CA LYS A 54 18.78 3.18 -6.60
C LYS A 54 19.16 4.32 -5.64
N THR A 55 18.31 4.61 -4.66
CA THR A 55 18.51 5.70 -3.71
C THR A 55 18.37 5.21 -2.27
N PRO A 56 19.10 5.81 -1.31
CA PRO A 56 18.92 5.50 0.12
C PRO A 56 17.46 5.63 0.58
N ALA A 57 16.71 6.60 0.07
CA ALA A 57 15.29 6.82 0.37
C ALA A 57 14.38 5.67 -0.11
N GLY A 58 14.86 4.83 -1.02
CA GLY A 58 14.12 3.64 -1.48
C GLY A 58 14.23 2.46 -0.51
N LYS A 59 15.29 2.39 0.28
CA LYS A 59 15.45 1.40 1.35
C LYS A 59 14.81 1.97 2.61
N ARG A 60 13.77 1.34 3.08
CA ARG A 60 13.04 1.80 4.26
C ARG A 60 12.42 0.66 5.03
N GLN A 61 12.13 0.92 6.27
CA GLN A 61 11.34 0.04 7.12
C GLN A 61 9.93 0.59 7.23
N VAL A 62 8.94 -0.27 7.07
CA VAL A 62 7.53 0.06 7.20
C VAL A 62 6.97 -0.72 8.39
N PRO A 63 6.57 -0.05 9.48
CA PRO A 63 5.90 -0.70 10.60
C PRO A 63 4.58 -1.34 10.14
N MET A 64 4.28 -2.52 10.64
CA MET A 64 3.02 -3.20 10.35
C MET A 64 1.93 -2.74 11.32
N LEU A 65 0.75 -2.52 10.78
CA LEU A 65 -0.47 -2.49 11.57
C LEU A 65 -0.84 -3.93 11.98
N ASP A 66 -1.53 -4.12 13.09
CA ASP A 66 -1.85 -5.45 13.64
C ASP A 66 -2.52 -6.36 12.60
N PHE A 67 -3.52 -5.86 11.88
CA PHE A 67 -4.21 -6.63 10.85
C PHE A 67 -3.29 -7.02 9.66
N VAL A 68 -2.21 -6.25 9.41
CA VAL A 68 -1.21 -6.60 8.39
C VAL A 68 -0.32 -7.72 8.88
N LYS A 69 0.09 -7.66 10.16
CA LYS A 69 0.85 -8.74 10.82
C LYS A 69 0.06 -10.04 10.82
N GLU A 70 -1.20 -9.99 11.20
CA GLU A 70 -2.12 -11.14 11.16
C GLU A 70 -2.25 -11.71 9.74
N ALA A 71 -2.39 -10.85 8.73
CA ALA A 71 -2.48 -11.30 7.33
C ALA A 71 -1.21 -12.02 6.86
N PHE A 72 -0.02 -11.62 7.30
CA PHE A 72 1.22 -12.34 6.99
C PHE A 72 1.30 -13.68 7.73
N ILE A 73 0.88 -13.73 8.99
CA ILE A 73 0.82 -14.99 9.75
C ILE A 73 -0.11 -15.98 9.04
N MET A 74 -1.33 -15.55 8.71
CA MET A 74 -2.31 -16.38 7.99
C MET A 74 -1.79 -16.86 6.63
N GLU A 75 -1.09 -15.99 5.89
CA GLU A 75 -0.52 -16.37 4.60
C GLU A 75 0.59 -17.41 4.77
N LYS A 76 1.43 -17.28 5.80
CA LYS A 76 2.49 -18.25 6.11
C LYS A 76 1.89 -19.62 6.45
N GLU A 77 0.92 -19.66 7.35
CA GLU A 77 0.20 -20.88 7.72
C GLU A 77 -0.51 -21.52 6.51
N ARG A 78 -1.11 -20.70 5.64
CA ARG A 78 -1.75 -21.16 4.41
C ARG A 78 -0.77 -21.83 3.46
N GLN A 79 0.42 -21.23 3.28
CA GLN A 79 1.46 -21.76 2.41
C GLN A 79 2.01 -23.08 2.98
N GLU A 80 2.27 -23.13 4.28
CA GLU A 80 2.69 -24.35 4.97
C GLU A 80 1.64 -25.47 4.86
N PHE A 81 0.36 -25.15 5.10
CA PHE A 81 -0.72 -26.14 5.02
C PHE A 81 -0.94 -26.69 3.60
N LEU A 82 -0.80 -25.86 2.58
CA LEU A 82 -1.02 -26.22 1.18
C LEU A 82 0.25 -26.66 0.45
N ASP A 83 1.39 -26.74 1.15
CA ASP A 83 2.71 -27.07 0.57
C ASP A 83 3.09 -26.18 -0.62
N ILE A 84 2.82 -24.85 -0.47
CA ILE A 84 3.10 -23.87 -1.51
C ILE A 84 4.51 -23.34 -1.33
N HIS A 85 5.36 -23.57 -2.32
CA HIS A 85 6.74 -23.12 -2.34
C HIS A 85 7.03 -22.20 -3.53
N CYS A 86 8.03 -21.32 -3.35
CA CYS A 86 8.51 -20.48 -4.43
C CYS A 86 9.39 -21.28 -5.39
N GLU A 87 8.91 -21.49 -6.61
CA GLU A 87 9.63 -22.21 -7.67
C GLU A 87 10.53 -21.29 -8.53
N THR A 88 10.54 -19.99 -8.22
CA THR A 88 11.15 -18.99 -9.09
C THR A 88 12.30 -18.28 -8.39
N THR A 89 13.43 -18.17 -9.10
CA THR A 89 14.52 -17.27 -8.73
C THR A 89 14.63 -16.15 -9.76
N VAL A 90 14.63 -14.90 -9.32
CA VAL A 90 14.74 -13.70 -10.15
C VAL A 90 15.95 -12.90 -9.69
N ASP A 91 16.97 -12.77 -10.51
CA ASP A 91 18.21 -12.03 -10.19
C ASP A 91 18.85 -12.41 -8.84
N GLY A 92 18.78 -13.69 -8.48
CA GLY A 92 19.27 -14.23 -7.20
C GLY A 92 18.29 -14.08 -6.02
N TYR A 93 17.11 -13.50 -6.23
CA TYR A 93 16.06 -13.41 -5.23
C TYR A 93 15.09 -14.58 -5.39
N THR A 94 14.77 -15.23 -4.29
CA THR A 94 13.80 -16.32 -4.19
C THR A 94 12.94 -16.15 -2.94
N ASP A 95 12.07 -17.11 -2.65
CA ASP A 95 11.22 -17.14 -1.45
C ASP A 95 10.22 -15.97 -1.38
N PHE A 96 9.68 -15.59 -2.54
CA PHE A 96 8.65 -14.58 -2.65
C PHE A 96 7.37 -15.01 -1.92
N ILE A 97 6.69 -14.06 -1.25
CA ILE A 97 5.49 -14.33 -0.46
C ILE A 97 4.26 -14.53 -1.35
N PHE A 98 4.03 -13.61 -2.30
CA PHE A 98 2.77 -13.57 -3.06
C PHE A 98 2.89 -14.35 -4.37
N LEU A 99 2.59 -15.65 -4.29
CA LEU A 99 2.76 -16.60 -5.38
C LEU A 99 1.45 -16.91 -6.11
N ASN A 100 1.57 -17.17 -7.39
CA ASN A 100 0.52 -17.80 -8.17
C ASN A 100 0.57 -19.34 -8.00
N ARG A 101 -0.41 -20.06 -8.60
CA ARG A 101 -0.48 -21.52 -8.53
C ARG A 101 0.71 -22.30 -9.13
N PHE A 102 1.64 -21.59 -9.77
CA PHE A 102 2.84 -22.16 -10.39
C PHE A 102 4.12 -21.80 -9.60
N GLY A 103 4.01 -21.36 -8.35
CA GLY A 103 5.15 -20.98 -7.53
C GLY A 103 5.89 -19.73 -8.01
N GLN A 104 5.27 -18.91 -8.87
CA GLN A 104 5.84 -17.69 -9.39
C GLN A 104 5.22 -16.45 -8.73
N PRO A 105 5.98 -15.37 -8.53
CA PRO A 105 5.42 -14.16 -7.95
C PRO A 105 4.36 -13.53 -8.85
N HIS A 106 3.37 -12.90 -8.23
CA HIS A 106 2.37 -12.11 -8.94
C HIS A 106 3.00 -10.84 -9.52
N HIS A 107 2.39 -10.34 -10.60
CA HIS A 107 2.75 -9.04 -11.17
C HIS A 107 1.55 -8.08 -11.21
N GLN A 108 1.83 -6.79 -11.34
CA GLN A 108 0.84 -5.71 -11.24
C GLN A 108 -0.39 -5.92 -12.14
N ALA A 109 -0.20 -6.36 -13.38
CA ALA A 109 -1.32 -6.52 -14.32
C ALA A 109 -2.29 -7.60 -13.86
N THR A 110 -1.78 -8.71 -13.29
CA THR A 110 -2.60 -9.78 -12.73
C THR A 110 -3.41 -9.29 -11.54
N LEU A 111 -2.78 -8.57 -10.60
CA LEU A 111 -3.47 -8.01 -9.44
C LEU A 111 -4.56 -7.02 -9.84
N ASN A 112 -4.27 -6.12 -10.79
CA ASN A 112 -5.27 -5.16 -11.28
C ASN A 112 -6.44 -5.86 -12.01
N LYS A 113 -6.19 -6.94 -12.75
CA LYS A 113 -7.26 -7.76 -13.34
C LYS A 113 -8.13 -8.40 -12.27
N THR A 114 -7.51 -8.92 -11.20
CA THR A 114 -8.23 -9.51 -10.07
C THR A 114 -9.08 -8.47 -9.35
N ILE A 115 -8.55 -7.28 -9.08
CA ILE A 115 -9.31 -6.16 -8.48
C ILE A 115 -10.53 -5.82 -9.34
N LYS A 116 -10.34 -5.63 -10.66
CA LYS A 116 -11.45 -5.33 -11.58
C LYS A 116 -12.53 -6.42 -11.55
N ARG A 117 -12.15 -7.69 -11.47
CA ARG A 117 -13.10 -8.80 -11.36
C ARG A 117 -13.88 -8.74 -10.05
N ILE A 118 -13.19 -8.50 -8.93
CA ILE A 118 -13.83 -8.38 -7.61
C ILE A 118 -14.82 -7.21 -7.61
N ILE A 119 -14.43 -6.02 -8.13
CA ILE A 119 -15.32 -4.86 -8.23
C ILE A 119 -16.58 -5.21 -9.02
N ARG A 120 -16.42 -5.85 -10.18
CA ARG A 120 -17.55 -6.28 -11.01
C ARG A 120 -18.45 -7.23 -10.24
N ASP A 121 -17.89 -8.30 -9.68
CA ASP A 121 -18.64 -9.34 -9.00
C ASP A 121 -19.39 -8.77 -7.77
N CYS A 122 -18.77 -7.86 -6.99
CA CYS A 122 -19.43 -7.15 -5.90
C CYS A 122 -20.56 -6.21 -6.40
N ASN A 123 -20.34 -5.49 -7.50
CA ASN A 123 -21.34 -4.59 -8.05
C ASN A 123 -22.54 -5.37 -8.63
N ASP A 124 -22.28 -6.48 -9.31
CA ASP A 124 -23.32 -7.38 -9.82
C ASP A 124 -24.16 -7.94 -8.66
N GLU A 125 -23.51 -8.36 -7.57
CA GLU A 125 -24.20 -8.84 -6.37
C GLU A 125 -25.05 -7.75 -5.70
N GLU A 126 -24.54 -6.51 -5.61
CA GLU A 126 -25.26 -5.39 -5.03
C GLU A 126 -26.49 -4.98 -5.88
N LEU A 127 -26.36 -4.99 -7.21
CA LEU A 127 -27.47 -4.72 -8.14
C LEU A 127 -28.57 -5.77 -8.00
N LEU A 128 -28.23 -7.04 -7.79
CA LEU A 128 -29.21 -8.11 -7.56
C LEU A 128 -29.98 -7.93 -6.25
N LYS A 129 -29.35 -7.33 -5.23
CA LYS A 129 -29.99 -7.08 -3.92
C LYS A 129 -30.83 -5.80 -3.92
N ASN A 130 -30.38 -4.76 -4.58
CA ASN A 130 -30.94 -3.39 -4.50
C ASN A 130 -30.95 -2.69 -5.88
N GLU A 131 -31.82 -3.10 -6.78
CA GLU A 131 -31.85 -2.63 -8.16
C GLU A 131 -31.95 -1.08 -8.30
N ASN A 132 -32.67 -0.39 -7.39
CA ASN A 132 -32.92 1.05 -7.44
C ASN A 132 -32.08 1.91 -6.49
N ALA A 133 -31.30 1.32 -5.60
CA ALA A 133 -30.55 2.02 -4.55
C ALA A 133 -29.13 1.48 -4.36
N ALA A 134 -28.60 0.75 -5.35
CA ALA A 134 -27.30 0.14 -5.28
C ALA A 134 -26.17 1.18 -5.17
N VAL A 135 -25.35 1.08 -4.15
CA VAL A 135 -24.09 1.86 -4.01
C VAL A 135 -22.96 1.06 -4.61
N LEU A 136 -22.62 1.38 -5.85
CA LEU A 136 -21.61 0.65 -6.62
C LEU A 136 -20.19 1.08 -6.28
N LEU A 137 -19.28 0.11 -6.18
CA LEU A 137 -17.85 0.37 -6.06
C LEU A 137 -17.33 1.03 -7.35
N PRO A 138 -16.60 2.15 -7.25
CA PRO A 138 -15.93 2.75 -8.40
C PRO A 138 -14.78 1.87 -8.88
N ASN A 139 -14.34 2.08 -10.11
CA ASN A 139 -13.13 1.44 -10.60
C ASN A 139 -11.89 1.97 -9.87
N PHE A 140 -11.12 1.07 -9.28
CA PHE A 140 -9.85 1.40 -8.65
C PHE A 140 -8.76 0.38 -9.00
N SER A 141 -7.52 0.68 -8.63
CA SER A 141 -6.33 -0.12 -8.94
C SER A 141 -5.47 -0.32 -7.69
N CYS A 142 -4.42 -1.12 -7.80
CA CYS A 142 -3.40 -1.25 -6.75
C CYS A 142 -2.85 0.11 -6.30
N HIS A 143 -2.71 1.06 -7.22
CA HIS A 143 -2.22 2.41 -6.88
C HIS A 143 -3.22 3.18 -6.03
N SER A 144 -4.50 3.05 -6.30
CA SER A 144 -5.58 3.67 -5.50
C SER A 144 -5.56 3.17 -4.04
N LEU A 145 -5.25 1.88 -3.81
CA LEU A 145 -5.13 1.32 -2.46
C LEU A 145 -3.99 1.98 -1.66
N ARG A 146 -2.86 2.26 -2.32
CA ARG A 146 -1.77 3.02 -1.70
C ARG A 146 -2.18 4.48 -1.43
N HIS A 147 -2.91 5.11 -2.33
CA HIS A 147 -3.46 6.45 -2.11
C HIS A 147 -4.39 6.48 -0.90
N THR A 148 -5.29 5.49 -0.79
CA THR A 148 -6.17 5.35 0.37
C THR A 148 -5.38 5.26 1.67
N PHE A 149 -4.31 4.46 1.72
CA PHE A 149 -3.44 4.38 2.90
C PHE A 149 -2.84 5.76 3.25
N THR A 150 -2.33 6.48 2.24
CA THR A 150 -1.78 7.83 2.44
C THR A 150 -2.82 8.79 3.00
N THR A 151 -4.03 8.79 2.43
CA THR A 151 -5.16 9.60 2.91
C THR A 151 -5.49 9.28 4.37
N ARG A 152 -5.55 8.00 4.74
CA ARG A 152 -5.81 7.57 6.12
C ARG A 152 -4.73 8.01 7.10
N MET A 153 -3.45 8.00 6.70
CA MET A 153 -2.38 8.55 7.52
C MET A 153 -2.56 10.07 7.72
N CYS A 154 -2.95 10.81 6.69
CA CYS A 154 -3.22 12.24 6.79
C CYS A 154 -4.42 12.53 7.70
N GLU A 155 -5.52 11.79 7.57
CA GLU A 155 -6.72 11.91 8.42
C GLU A 155 -6.43 11.59 9.88
N ALA A 156 -5.53 10.62 10.12
CA ALA A 156 -5.07 10.26 11.47
C ALA A 156 -4.08 11.27 12.08
N GLY A 157 -3.76 12.36 11.37
CA GLY A 157 -2.83 13.39 11.85
C GLY A 157 -1.36 12.95 11.92
N VAL A 158 -0.99 11.90 11.19
CA VAL A 158 0.41 11.43 11.16
C VAL A 158 1.30 12.52 10.56
N ASN A 159 2.46 12.73 11.19
CA ASN A 159 3.41 13.75 10.73
C ASN A 159 3.79 13.52 9.26
N VAL A 160 3.75 14.59 8.45
CA VAL A 160 3.99 14.53 6.99
C VAL A 160 5.36 13.93 6.64
N LYS A 161 6.36 14.14 7.50
CA LYS A 161 7.70 13.55 7.31
C LYS A 161 7.67 12.04 7.49
N VAL A 162 6.93 11.54 8.49
CA VAL A 162 6.73 10.10 8.71
C VAL A 162 5.98 9.49 7.53
N ILE A 163 4.96 10.17 7.01
CA ILE A 163 4.23 9.74 5.80
C ILE A 163 5.18 9.64 4.61
N GLN A 164 6.00 10.67 4.37
CA GLN A 164 6.98 10.70 3.29
C GLN A 164 7.94 9.52 3.38
N ASP A 165 8.51 9.29 4.56
CA ASP A 165 9.51 8.24 4.80
C ASP A 165 8.89 6.84 4.67
N THR A 166 7.70 6.62 5.24
CA THR A 166 6.94 5.36 5.11
C THR A 166 6.62 5.03 3.66
N LEU A 167 6.22 6.02 2.88
CA LEU A 167 5.90 5.83 1.47
C LEU A 167 7.14 5.77 0.57
N GLY A 168 8.29 6.25 1.02
CA GLY A 168 9.50 6.38 0.19
C GLY A 168 9.30 7.36 -0.96
N HIS A 169 8.68 8.51 -0.70
CA HIS A 169 8.57 9.59 -1.66
C HIS A 169 9.87 10.39 -1.67
N LYS A 170 10.51 10.45 -2.84
CA LYS A 170 11.75 11.22 -3.03
C LYS A 170 11.53 12.72 -2.78
N ASP A 171 10.38 13.23 -3.21
CA ASP A 171 9.99 14.63 -3.06
C ASP A 171 8.81 14.73 -2.09
N ILE A 172 8.95 15.58 -1.08
CA ILE A 172 7.92 15.85 -0.09
C ILE A 172 6.68 16.49 -0.71
N SER A 173 6.82 17.19 -1.83
CA SER A 173 5.71 17.84 -2.54
C SER A 173 4.62 16.82 -2.91
N THR A 174 5.01 15.60 -3.27
CA THR A 174 4.06 14.51 -3.56
C THR A 174 3.20 14.16 -2.34
N THR A 175 3.78 14.16 -1.15
CA THR A 175 3.06 13.91 0.11
C THR A 175 2.23 15.11 0.50
N LEU A 176 2.79 16.32 0.37
CA LEU A 176 2.11 17.59 0.70
C LEU A 176 0.87 17.83 -0.15
N ASN A 177 0.90 17.49 -1.44
CA ASN A 177 -0.27 17.64 -2.31
C ASN A 177 -1.45 16.80 -1.78
N ILE A 178 -1.22 15.53 -1.43
CA ILE A 178 -2.25 14.66 -0.85
C ILE A 178 -2.70 15.22 0.51
N TYR A 179 -1.76 15.63 1.35
CA TYR A 179 -2.03 16.20 2.67
C TYR A 179 -2.89 17.46 2.56
N THR A 180 -2.62 18.34 1.61
CA THR A 180 -3.35 19.59 1.39
C THR A 180 -4.80 19.33 0.98
N ASP A 181 -5.06 18.35 0.15
CA ASP A 181 -6.42 18.02 -0.29
C ASP A 181 -7.27 17.43 0.84
N VAL A 182 -6.66 16.56 1.67
CA VAL A 182 -7.33 15.93 2.81
C VAL A 182 -7.58 16.90 3.96
N THR A 183 -6.70 17.87 4.16
CA THR A 183 -6.70 18.72 5.37
C THR A 183 -7.56 19.98 5.28
N LYS A 184 -8.33 20.19 4.21
CA LYS A 184 -9.22 21.37 4.13
C LYS A 184 -10.26 21.40 5.26
N GLU A 185 -10.82 20.25 5.60
CA GLU A 185 -11.77 20.12 6.72
C GLU A 185 -11.03 20.06 8.07
N LEU A 186 -9.88 19.38 8.14
CA LEU A 186 -9.04 19.33 9.32
C LEU A 186 -8.58 20.74 9.74
N ARG A 187 -8.21 21.61 8.79
CA ARG A 187 -7.85 23.00 9.08
C ARG A 187 -8.95 23.75 9.84
N LYS A 188 -10.20 23.55 9.48
CA LYS A 188 -11.33 24.23 10.17
C LYS A 188 -11.42 23.76 11.63
N SER A 189 -11.26 22.46 11.89
CA SER A 189 -11.29 21.90 13.25
C SER A 189 -10.08 22.34 14.07
N GLU A 190 -8.89 22.38 13.50
CA GLU A 190 -7.66 22.86 14.14
C GLU A 190 -7.77 24.34 14.51
N PHE A 191 -8.28 25.19 13.58
CA PHE A 191 -8.50 26.59 13.89
C PHE A 191 -9.57 26.84 14.94
N ALA A 192 -10.62 26.01 15.00
CA ALA A 192 -11.59 26.06 16.09
C ALA A 192 -10.95 25.70 17.44
N GLY A 193 -10.05 24.72 17.46
CA GLY A 193 -9.26 24.37 18.65
C GLY A 193 -8.33 25.50 19.10
N LEU A 194 -7.66 26.16 18.15
CA LEU A 194 -6.82 27.32 18.41
C LEU A 194 -7.62 28.50 18.95
N ASP A 195 -8.81 28.78 18.40
CA ASP A 195 -9.71 29.83 18.88
C ASP A 195 -10.17 29.56 20.33
N ALA A 196 -10.51 28.30 20.64
CA ALA A 196 -10.86 27.89 22.00
C ALA A 196 -9.68 28.08 22.97
N TYR A 197 -8.47 27.72 22.55
CA TYR A 197 -7.25 27.93 23.34
C TYR A 197 -7.02 29.40 23.65
N PHE A 198 -7.05 30.27 22.64
CA PHE A 198 -6.89 31.71 22.85
C PHE A 198 -7.98 32.28 23.78
N LYS A 199 -9.24 31.90 23.60
CA LYS A 199 -10.32 32.34 24.51
C LYS A 199 -10.05 31.95 25.95
N SER A 200 -9.53 30.74 26.21
CA SER A 200 -9.19 30.28 27.55
C SER A 200 -8.05 31.10 28.17
N GLU A 201 -7.03 31.44 27.38
CA GLU A 201 -5.89 32.25 27.83
C GLU A 201 -6.31 33.71 28.13
N TYR A 202 -7.15 34.31 27.26
CA TYR A 202 -7.67 35.66 27.51
C TYR A 202 -8.52 35.71 28.79
N GLN A 203 -9.33 34.69 29.08
CA GLN A 203 -10.11 34.62 30.31
C GLN A 203 -9.23 34.54 31.59
N LYS A 204 -8.11 33.82 31.53
CA LYS A 204 -7.16 33.74 32.65
C LYS A 204 -6.52 35.11 32.93
N VAL A 205 -6.18 35.88 31.89
CA VAL A 205 -5.60 37.23 32.06
C VAL A 205 -6.63 38.23 32.53
N SER A 206 -7.90 38.10 32.14
CA SER A 206 -8.97 39.00 32.56
C SER A 206 -9.45 38.77 34.02
N ASN A 207 -9.15 37.62 34.60
CA ASN A 207 -9.53 37.22 35.95
C ASN A 207 -8.36 37.33 36.96
N ALA A 208 -7.19 37.82 36.53
CA ALA A 208 -6.01 38.10 37.33
C ALA A 208 -5.85 39.60 37.61
#